data_8b2391fbc5daf057aa1828af34d436b8
#
_entry.id   8b2391fbc5daf057aa1828af34d436b8
#
_cell.length_a   1.000
_cell.length_b   1.000
_cell.length_c   1.000
_cell.angle_alpha   90.00
_cell.angle_beta   90.00
_cell.angle_gamma   90.00
#
_symmetry.space_group_name_H-M   'P 1'
#
loop_
_entity.id
_entity.type
_entity.pdbx_description
1 polymer ?
#
loop_
_entity_poly.entity_id
_entity_poly.type
_entity_poly.pdbx_seq_one_letter_code
_entity_poly.pdbx_strand_id
1 'polypeptide(L)'
;MKIKFHYTYYILAISFVLCGRFSNLIVLTSIVIFHELGHFVVSLINHFEVDKIIIYSYGGITKLNIKINTKIIAELAVSLGGIFFQLVYYVFIYMLYKIGYVREYIYNMFVIYNKSILFFNLLPIIPLDGYKIMSLVLYYFLPYKVVNKIALLISFFLIFILSLINYNTGNYSFLLVFSVIMYYTFKYSKDMKYLFNQFLLERYLYKFDYKRVSCIRKIDYIYKERRHIIGEKGQFLTEKAFLNGKFKGNIKKMFD
;
A
#
# COMPACT_ATOMS: atom_id res chain seq x y z
N MET A 1 -6.94 17.09 10.33
CA MET A 1 -7.12 16.17 9.17
C MET A 1 -7.45 16.99 7.92
N LYS A 2 -6.74 16.78 6.80
CA LYS A 2 -7.04 17.46 5.53
C LYS A 2 -7.37 16.41 4.48
N ILE A 3 -8.64 16.37 4.06
CA ILE A 3 -9.04 15.59 2.88
C ILE A 3 -8.84 16.48 1.66
N LYS A 4 -8.11 16.00 0.66
CA LYS A 4 -7.86 16.73 -0.59
C LYS A 4 -8.32 15.87 -1.77
N PHE A 5 -9.02 16.49 -2.69
CA PHE A 5 -9.32 15.87 -3.98
C PHE A 5 -8.22 16.27 -4.96
N HIS A 6 -7.64 15.29 -5.64
CA HIS A 6 -6.65 15.54 -6.67
C HIS A 6 -7.34 16.01 -7.96
N TYR A 7 -6.65 16.78 -8.82
CA TYR A 7 -7.26 17.29 -10.07
C TYR A 7 -7.83 16.17 -10.96
N THR A 8 -7.22 14.99 -10.95
CA THR A 8 -7.72 13.83 -11.71
C THR A 8 -9.10 13.35 -11.26
N TYR A 9 -9.45 13.52 -9.97
CA TYR A 9 -10.78 13.23 -9.46
C TYR A 9 -11.84 14.16 -10.07
N TYR A 10 -11.53 15.45 -10.21
CA TYR A 10 -12.48 16.40 -10.83
C TYR A 10 -12.72 16.07 -12.29
N ILE A 11 -11.71 15.63 -13.04
CA ILE A 11 -11.86 15.17 -14.43
C ILE A 11 -12.83 13.97 -14.49
N LEU A 12 -12.64 12.98 -13.60
CA LEU A 12 -13.55 11.85 -13.47
C LEU A 12 -14.98 12.32 -13.13
N ALA A 13 -15.13 13.17 -12.12
CA ALA A 13 -16.43 13.66 -11.67
C ALA A 13 -17.18 14.37 -12.80
N ILE A 14 -16.52 15.26 -13.52
CA ILE A 14 -17.10 15.96 -14.68
C ILE A 14 -17.52 14.97 -15.75
N SER A 15 -16.73 13.94 -16.07
CA SER A 15 -17.08 12.94 -17.07
C SER A 15 -18.35 12.15 -16.68
N PHE A 16 -18.49 11.76 -15.39
CA PHE A 16 -19.70 11.09 -14.90
C PHE A 16 -20.94 11.98 -14.96
N VAL A 17 -20.77 13.26 -14.62
CA VAL A 17 -21.87 14.26 -14.68
C VAL A 17 -22.32 14.48 -16.12
N LEU A 18 -21.39 14.67 -17.06
CA LEU A 18 -21.69 14.85 -18.49
C LEU A 18 -22.37 13.62 -19.09
N CYS A 19 -22.03 12.41 -18.62
CA CYS A 19 -22.68 11.17 -19.03
C CYS A 19 -24.03 10.91 -18.33
N GLY A 20 -24.52 11.81 -17.46
CA GLY A 20 -25.75 11.61 -16.69
C GLY A 20 -25.66 10.52 -15.63
N ARG A 21 -24.45 10.05 -15.28
CA ARG A 21 -24.22 8.95 -14.33
C ARG A 21 -23.88 9.43 -12.93
N PHE A 22 -24.63 10.41 -12.42
CA PHE A 22 -24.36 11.05 -11.13
C PHE A 22 -24.44 10.07 -9.94
N SER A 23 -25.43 9.18 -9.93
CA SER A 23 -25.57 8.16 -8.89
C SER A 23 -24.37 7.22 -8.81
N ASN A 24 -23.79 6.86 -9.95
CA ASN A 24 -22.59 6.03 -10.01
C ASN A 24 -21.40 6.72 -9.35
N LEU A 25 -21.21 8.02 -9.60
CA LEU A 25 -20.15 8.83 -9.00
C LEU A 25 -20.30 8.87 -7.47
N ILE A 26 -21.50 9.14 -6.95
CA ILE A 26 -21.76 9.21 -5.51
C ILE A 26 -21.44 7.87 -4.85
N VAL A 27 -21.96 6.77 -5.39
CA VAL A 27 -21.76 5.43 -4.85
C VAL A 27 -20.27 5.07 -4.85
N LEU A 28 -19.57 5.26 -5.97
CA LEU A 28 -18.14 4.96 -6.07
C LEU A 28 -17.33 5.78 -5.07
N THR A 29 -17.59 7.09 -5.01
CA THR A 29 -16.87 8.00 -4.10
C THR A 29 -17.13 7.65 -2.64
N SER A 30 -18.36 7.29 -2.27
CA SER A 30 -18.69 6.88 -0.91
C SER A 30 -17.90 5.65 -0.48
N ILE A 31 -17.80 4.62 -1.34
CA ILE A 31 -17.04 3.39 -1.05
C ILE A 31 -15.57 3.72 -0.83
N VAL A 32 -14.96 4.54 -1.71
CA VAL A 32 -13.55 4.93 -1.59
C VAL A 32 -13.31 5.72 -0.30
N ILE A 33 -14.19 6.65 0.06
CA ILE A 33 -14.07 7.43 1.29
C ILE A 33 -14.12 6.52 2.52
N PHE A 34 -15.07 5.59 2.59
CA PHE A 34 -15.17 4.66 3.72
C PHE A 34 -13.97 3.73 3.82
N HIS A 35 -13.42 3.28 2.71
CA HIS A 35 -12.19 2.50 2.66
C HIS A 35 -11.00 3.30 3.23
N GLU A 36 -10.78 4.53 2.77
CA GLU A 36 -9.69 5.39 3.27
C GLU A 36 -9.86 5.79 4.74
N LEU A 37 -11.12 5.99 5.19
CA LEU A 37 -11.41 6.21 6.60
C LEU A 37 -10.98 5.03 7.47
N GLY A 38 -11.06 3.80 6.94
CA GLY A 38 -10.57 2.61 7.64
C GLY A 38 -9.07 2.68 7.91
N HIS A 39 -8.27 3.00 6.91
CA HIS A 39 -6.82 3.22 7.09
C HIS A 39 -6.54 4.34 8.08
N PHE A 40 -7.29 5.44 7.99
CA PHE A 40 -7.13 6.59 8.86
C PHE A 40 -7.41 6.23 10.32
N VAL A 41 -8.58 5.63 10.62
CA VAL A 41 -8.98 5.30 12.00
C VAL A 41 -8.00 4.32 12.63
N VAL A 42 -7.62 3.26 11.91
CA VAL A 42 -6.67 2.27 12.43
C VAL A 42 -5.26 2.87 12.61
N SER A 43 -4.88 3.84 11.77
CA SER A 43 -3.62 4.59 11.96
C SER A 43 -3.62 5.41 13.24
N LEU A 44 -4.73 6.08 13.56
CA LEU A 44 -4.87 6.84 14.81
C LEU A 44 -4.81 5.93 16.04
N ILE A 45 -5.47 4.76 15.99
CA ILE A 45 -5.42 3.76 17.08
C ILE A 45 -3.98 3.28 17.33
N ASN A 46 -3.17 3.17 16.27
CA ASN A 46 -1.77 2.80 16.37
C ASN A 46 -0.82 4.00 16.61
N HIS A 47 -1.36 5.18 16.92
CA HIS A 47 -0.60 6.42 17.18
C HIS A 47 0.30 6.84 16.02
N PHE A 48 -0.10 6.56 14.78
CA PHE A 48 0.60 7.03 13.61
C PHE A 48 0.13 8.43 13.22
N GLU A 49 1.08 9.27 12.85
CA GLU A 49 0.76 10.60 12.34
C GLU A 49 0.21 10.50 10.91
N VAL A 50 -1.01 11.01 10.72
CA VAL A 50 -1.65 11.08 9.41
C VAL A 50 -1.48 12.50 8.85
N ASP A 51 -0.75 12.64 7.75
CA ASP A 51 -0.54 13.93 7.08
C ASP A 51 -1.83 14.37 6.36
N LYS A 52 -2.32 13.56 5.43
CA LYS A 52 -3.50 13.86 4.62
C LYS A 52 -4.08 12.63 3.93
N ILE A 53 -5.36 12.71 3.58
CA ILE A 53 -6.03 11.77 2.68
C ILE A 53 -6.19 12.47 1.33
N ILE A 54 -5.75 11.83 0.24
CA ILE A 54 -5.88 12.37 -1.12
C ILE A 54 -6.71 11.39 -1.94
N ILE A 55 -7.80 11.88 -2.53
CA ILE A 55 -8.69 11.10 -3.39
C ILE A 55 -8.32 11.39 -4.84
N TYR A 56 -7.95 10.34 -5.59
CA TYR A 56 -7.64 10.34 -7.01
C TYR A 56 -8.79 9.72 -7.82
N SER A 57 -8.72 9.79 -9.13
CA SER A 57 -9.69 9.15 -10.03
C SER A 57 -9.70 7.62 -9.94
N TYR A 58 -8.63 7.01 -9.52
CA TYR A 58 -8.45 5.55 -9.42
C TYR A 58 -8.49 5.01 -7.98
N GLY A 59 -8.81 5.83 -6.98
CA GLY A 59 -8.88 5.44 -5.57
C GLY A 59 -8.41 6.52 -4.62
N GLY A 60 -8.29 6.20 -3.34
CA GLY A 60 -7.74 7.07 -2.31
C GLY A 60 -6.30 6.70 -1.96
N ILE A 61 -5.59 7.63 -1.35
CA ILE A 61 -4.27 7.40 -0.75
C ILE A 61 -4.21 8.14 0.57
N THR A 62 -4.16 7.38 1.67
CA THR A 62 -3.87 7.93 2.98
C THR A 62 -2.36 8.07 3.15
N LYS A 63 -1.86 9.32 3.18
CA LYS A 63 -0.45 9.60 3.43
C LYS A 63 -0.17 9.55 4.93
N LEU A 64 0.59 8.55 5.31
CA LEU A 64 1.02 8.30 6.69
C LEU A 64 2.50 8.65 6.85
N ASN A 65 2.84 9.31 7.94
CA ASN A 65 4.22 9.55 8.33
C ASN A 65 4.71 8.38 9.22
N ILE A 66 4.88 7.21 8.59
CA ILE A 66 5.30 5.98 9.27
C ILE A 66 6.75 5.69 8.91
N LYS A 67 7.55 5.36 9.93
CA LYS A 67 8.92 4.86 9.73
C LYS A 67 8.88 3.49 9.05
N ILE A 68 9.77 3.22 8.12
CA ILE A 68 9.85 1.94 7.39
C ILE A 68 10.09 0.76 8.36
N ASN A 69 10.78 1.02 9.48
CA ASN A 69 11.09 0.04 10.52
C ASN A 69 10.02 -0.11 11.60
N THR A 70 8.80 0.36 11.36
CA THR A 70 7.66 0.17 12.28
C THR A 70 7.29 -1.31 12.41
N LYS A 71 6.58 -1.67 13.51
CA LYS A 71 6.15 -3.05 13.76
C LYS A 71 5.23 -3.55 12.64
N ILE A 72 5.54 -4.76 12.13
CA ILE A 72 4.79 -5.42 11.03
C ILE A 72 3.30 -5.53 11.38
N ILE A 73 2.97 -5.91 12.62
CA ILE A 73 1.57 -6.08 13.06
C ILE A 73 0.79 -4.77 13.00
N ALA A 74 1.40 -3.64 13.37
CA ALA A 74 0.75 -2.34 13.33
C ALA A 74 0.48 -1.88 11.88
N GLU A 75 1.46 -2.05 10.99
CA GLU A 75 1.28 -1.75 9.57
C GLU A 75 0.24 -2.68 8.90
N LEU A 76 0.23 -3.96 9.30
CA LEU A 76 -0.74 -4.93 8.82
C LEU A 76 -2.16 -4.54 9.25
N ALA A 77 -2.35 -4.16 10.52
CA ALA A 77 -3.62 -3.68 11.02
C ALA A 77 -4.12 -2.46 10.23
N VAL A 78 -3.24 -1.49 9.93
CA VAL A 78 -3.59 -0.33 9.09
C VAL A 78 -3.99 -0.77 7.69
N SER A 79 -3.23 -1.67 7.04
CA SER A 79 -3.54 -2.13 5.69
C SER A 79 -4.86 -2.91 5.61
N LEU A 80 -5.20 -3.67 6.65
CA LEU A 80 -6.49 -4.36 6.77
C LEU A 80 -7.63 -3.43 7.15
N GLY A 81 -7.34 -2.28 7.75
CA GLY A 81 -8.32 -1.30 8.20
C GLY A 81 -9.26 -0.82 7.09
N GLY A 82 -8.73 -0.53 5.89
CA GLY A 82 -9.51 -0.13 4.74
C GLY A 82 -10.52 -1.21 4.32
N ILE A 83 -10.05 -2.46 4.21
CA ILE A 83 -10.89 -3.62 3.87
C ILE A 83 -11.98 -3.83 4.92
N PHE A 84 -11.62 -3.77 6.20
CA PHE A 84 -12.57 -3.95 7.30
C PHE A 84 -13.69 -2.89 7.29
N PHE A 85 -13.33 -1.61 7.16
CA PHE A 85 -14.32 -0.54 7.09
C PHE A 85 -15.20 -0.62 5.84
N GLN A 86 -14.65 -1.06 4.72
CA GLN A 86 -15.42 -1.30 3.49
C GLN A 86 -16.46 -2.41 3.68
N LEU A 87 -16.12 -3.49 4.42
CA LEU A 87 -17.08 -4.55 4.77
C LEU A 87 -18.15 -4.07 5.74
N VAL A 88 -17.77 -3.28 6.77
CA VAL A 88 -18.73 -2.65 7.69
C VAL A 88 -19.69 -1.75 6.92
N TYR A 89 -19.19 -0.96 5.96
CA TYR A 89 -20.02 -0.11 5.11
C TYR A 89 -20.97 -0.92 4.23
N TYR A 90 -20.52 -2.08 3.72
CA TYR A 90 -21.40 -2.99 2.98
C TYR A 90 -22.58 -3.47 3.84
N VAL A 91 -22.33 -3.90 5.08
CA VAL A 91 -23.38 -4.33 6.01
C VAL A 91 -24.33 -3.18 6.34
N PHE A 92 -23.79 -1.98 6.56
CA PHE A 92 -24.62 -0.78 6.81
C PHE A 92 -25.57 -0.47 5.66
N ILE A 93 -25.09 -0.44 4.41
CA ILE A 93 -25.94 -0.20 3.23
C ILE A 93 -26.96 -1.33 3.02
N TYR A 94 -26.60 -2.59 3.31
CA TYR A 94 -27.52 -3.72 3.27
C TYR A 94 -28.67 -3.55 4.27
N MET A 95 -28.39 -3.09 5.49
CA MET A 95 -29.44 -2.80 6.48
C MET A 95 -30.35 -1.68 6.01
N LEU A 96 -29.82 -0.58 5.46
CA LEU A 96 -30.61 0.51 4.91
C LEU A 96 -31.51 0.07 3.75
N TYR A 97 -31.01 -0.84 2.90
CA TYR A 97 -31.81 -1.45 1.82
C TYR A 97 -32.98 -2.27 2.39
N LYS A 98 -32.75 -3.10 3.41
CA LYS A 98 -33.79 -3.91 4.07
C LYS A 98 -34.88 -3.08 4.72
N ILE A 99 -34.55 -1.92 5.27
CA ILE A 99 -35.51 -0.98 5.90
C ILE A 99 -36.24 -0.14 4.82
N GLY A 100 -35.80 -0.18 3.56
CA GLY A 100 -36.47 0.55 2.44
C GLY A 100 -35.91 1.96 2.19
N TYR A 101 -34.82 2.40 2.87
CA TYR A 101 -34.21 3.70 2.63
C TYR A 101 -33.39 3.74 1.33
N VAL A 102 -32.88 2.61 0.88
CA VAL A 102 -32.07 2.51 -0.35
C VAL A 102 -32.88 1.73 -1.40
N ARG A 103 -33.04 2.32 -2.58
CA ARG A 103 -33.74 1.67 -3.71
C ARG A 103 -32.90 0.50 -4.23
N GLU A 104 -33.56 -0.56 -4.69
CA GLU A 104 -32.95 -1.78 -5.20
C GLU A 104 -31.87 -1.52 -6.28
N TYR A 105 -32.15 -0.63 -7.23
CA TYR A 105 -31.18 -0.24 -8.26
C TYR A 105 -29.88 0.31 -7.69
N ILE A 106 -29.97 1.20 -6.69
CA ILE A 106 -28.79 1.80 -6.04
C ILE A 106 -28.03 0.75 -5.23
N TYR A 107 -28.75 -0.13 -4.54
CA TYR A 107 -28.16 -1.23 -3.78
C TYR A 107 -27.40 -2.19 -4.71
N ASN A 108 -27.99 -2.63 -5.81
CA ASN A 108 -27.34 -3.53 -6.77
C ASN A 108 -26.08 -2.90 -7.37
N MET A 109 -26.13 -1.62 -7.73
CA MET A 109 -25.00 -0.86 -8.21
C MET A 109 -23.90 -0.76 -7.14
N PHE A 110 -24.26 -0.49 -5.89
CA PHE A 110 -23.34 -0.44 -4.75
C PHE A 110 -22.65 -1.78 -4.54
N VAL A 111 -23.38 -2.90 -4.58
CA VAL A 111 -22.82 -4.25 -4.42
C VAL A 111 -21.76 -4.55 -5.48
N ILE A 112 -22.05 -4.22 -6.74
CA ILE A 112 -21.12 -4.44 -7.86
C ILE A 112 -19.83 -3.63 -7.64
N TYR A 113 -19.94 -2.32 -7.36
CA TYR A 113 -18.77 -1.47 -7.16
C TYR A 113 -18.00 -1.84 -5.90
N ASN A 114 -18.69 -2.15 -4.81
CA ASN A 114 -18.03 -2.54 -3.56
C ASN A 114 -17.21 -3.83 -3.73
N LYS A 115 -17.79 -4.85 -4.37
CA LYS A 115 -17.06 -6.08 -4.68
C LYS A 115 -15.87 -5.84 -5.60
N SER A 116 -16.05 -5.03 -6.64
CA SER A 116 -14.98 -4.72 -7.60
C SER A 116 -13.81 -3.99 -6.93
N ILE A 117 -14.09 -2.96 -6.12
CA ILE A 117 -13.07 -2.20 -5.40
C ILE A 117 -12.37 -3.07 -4.35
N LEU A 118 -13.12 -3.91 -3.62
CA LEU A 118 -12.56 -4.83 -2.64
C LEU A 118 -11.61 -5.84 -3.30
N PHE A 119 -12.06 -6.49 -4.37
CA PHE A 119 -11.24 -7.46 -5.10
C PHE A 119 -9.97 -6.79 -5.67
N PHE A 120 -10.12 -5.60 -6.25
CA PHE A 120 -9.01 -4.86 -6.81
C PHE A 120 -7.97 -4.50 -5.75
N ASN A 121 -8.39 -3.99 -4.58
CA ASN A 121 -7.50 -3.64 -3.49
C ASN A 121 -6.82 -4.86 -2.83
N LEU A 122 -7.40 -6.06 -2.94
CA LEU A 122 -6.80 -7.31 -2.46
C LEU A 122 -5.73 -7.88 -3.40
N LEU A 123 -5.63 -7.40 -4.64
CA LEU A 123 -4.59 -7.87 -5.56
C LEU A 123 -3.20 -7.53 -5.03
N PRO A 124 -2.25 -8.48 -5.02
CA PRO A 124 -0.88 -8.25 -4.55
C PRO A 124 -0.04 -7.51 -5.61
N ILE A 125 -0.52 -6.35 -6.03
CA ILE A 125 0.06 -5.50 -7.07
C ILE A 125 0.38 -4.13 -6.48
N ILE A 126 1.59 -3.62 -6.71
CA ILE A 126 2.00 -2.27 -6.30
C ILE A 126 1.18 -1.23 -7.09
N PRO A 127 0.58 -0.23 -6.44
CA PRO A 127 0.67 0.16 -5.02
C PRO A 127 -0.54 -0.23 -4.15
N LEU A 128 -1.31 -1.26 -4.51
CA LEU A 128 -2.56 -1.66 -3.84
C LEU A 128 -2.33 -2.22 -2.42
N ASP A 129 -3.39 -2.30 -1.61
CA ASP A 129 -3.27 -2.79 -0.23
C ASP A 129 -2.90 -4.27 -0.15
N GLY A 130 -3.35 -5.08 -1.10
CA GLY A 130 -2.95 -6.49 -1.21
C GLY A 130 -1.44 -6.68 -1.32
N TYR A 131 -0.74 -5.78 -2.04
CA TYR A 131 0.73 -5.75 -2.05
C TYR A 131 1.30 -5.49 -0.65
N LYS A 132 0.76 -4.50 0.09
CA LYS A 132 1.23 -4.17 1.44
C LYS A 132 1.02 -5.35 2.39
N ILE A 133 -0.17 -5.95 2.38
CA ILE A 133 -0.51 -7.12 3.21
C ILE A 133 0.43 -8.28 2.89
N MET A 134 0.58 -8.65 1.62
CA MET A 134 1.49 -9.72 1.19
C MET A 134 2.93 -9.45 1.63
N SER A 135 3.44 -8.22 1.38
CA SER A 135 4.82 -7.86 1.73
C SER A 135 5.06 -7.90 3.23
N LEU A 136 4.11 -7.44 4.05
CA LEU A 136 4.20 -7.45 5.51
C LEU A 136 4.24 -8.89 6.06
N VAL A 137 3.43 -9.79 5.51
CA VAL A 137 3.49 -11.22 5.85
C VAL A 137 4.84 -11.81 5.46
N LEU A 138 5.35 -11.52 4.28
CA LEU A 138 6.65 -12.03 3.81
C LEU A 138 7.84 -11.45 4.60
N TYR A 139 7.78 -10.20 5.09
CA TYR A 139 8.84 -9.61 5.92
C TYR A 139 9.06 -10.35 7.24
N TYR A 140 8.07 -11.07 7.73
CA TYR A 140 8.23 -11.90 8.92
C TYR A 140 9.21 -13.07 8.68
N PHE A 141 9.24 -13.62 7.47
CA PHE A 141 10.03 -14.79 7.10
C PHE A 141 11.28 -14.44 6.29
N LEU A 142 11.24 -13.42 5.45
CA LEU A 142 12.26 -13.11 4.45
C LEU A 142 12.92 -11.74 4.69
N PRO A 143 14.17 -11.57 4.21
CA PRO A 143 14.86 -10.27 4.26
C PRO A 143 14.14 -9.17 3.49
N TYR A 144 14.25 -7.93 3.97
CA TYR A 144 13.56 -6.76 3.40
C TYR A 144 13.77 -6.60 1.88
N LYS A 145 15.02 -6.66 1.43
CA LYS A 145 15.35 -6.50 -0.01
C LYS A 145 14.81 -7.63 -0.89
N VAL A 146 14.77 -8.87 -0.35
CA VAL A 146 14.25 -10.04 -1.06
C VAL A 146 12.74 -9.93 -1.25
N VAL A 147 12.01 -9.55 -0.20
CA VAL A 147 10.55 -9.35 -0.27
C VAL A 147 10.18 -8.32 -1.33
N ASN A 148 10.87 -7.17 -1.35
CA ASN A 148 10.59 -6.12 -2.32
C ASN A 148 10.83 -6.58 -3.78
N LYS A 149 11.86 -7.43 -4.01
CA LYS A 149 12.09 -8.04 -5.33
C LYS A 149 10.97 -9.02 -5.71
N ILE A 150 10.57 -9.90 -4.78
CA ILE A 150 9.48 -10.86 -5.01
C ILE A 150 8.18 -10.11 -5.31
N ALA A 151 7.87 -9.07 -4.55
CA ALA A 151 6.67 -8.27 -4.74
C ALA A 151 6.63 -7.57 -6.10
N LEU A 152 7.78 -7.07 -6.58
CA LEU A 152 7.90 -6.52 -7.93
C LEU A 152 7.63 -7.58 -9.01
N LEU A 153 8.23 -8.75 -8.89
CA LEU A 153 8.04 -9.84 -9.85
C LEU A 153 6.57 -10.27 -9.91
N ILE A 154 5.93 -10.46 -8.74
CA ILE A 154 4.51 -10.81 -8.65
C ILE A 154 3.65 -9.69 -9.29
N SER A 155 3.94 -8.42 -9.01
CA SER A 155 3.18 -7.30 -9.57
C SER A 155 3.26 -7.27 -11.11
N PHE A 156 4.45 -7.39 -11.70
CA PHE A 156 4.61 -7.42 -13.15
C PHE A 156 3.90 -8.63 -13.78
N PHE A 157 4.03 -9.80 -13.17
CA PHE A 157 3.39 -11.03 -13.64
C PHE A 157 1.86 -10.91 -13.64
N LEU A 158 1.28 -10.41 -12.55
CA LEU A 158 -0.17 -10.22 -12.46
C LEU A 158 -0.69 -9.14 -13.41
N ILE A 159 0.01 -8.01 -13.55
CA ILE A 159 -0.36 -6.98 -14.54
C ILE A 159 -0.38 -7.57 -15.94
N PHE A 160 0.63 -8.36 -16.29
CA PHE A 160 0.71 -9.03 -17.60
C PHE A 160 -0.47 -9.98 -17.83
N ILE A 161 -0.77 -10.88 -16.87
CA ILE A 161 -1.88 -11.82 -16.98
C ILE A 161 -3.22 -11.08 -17.11
N LEU A 162 -3.47 -10.09 -16.23
CA LEU A 162 -4.71 -9.32 -16.26
C LEU A 162 -4.86 -8.53 -17.56
N SER A 163 -3.77 -8.03 -18.13
CA SER A 163 -3.80 -7.37 -19.43
C SER A 163 -4.17 -8.32 -20.58
N LEU A 164 -3.65 -9.55 -20.56
CA LEU A 164 -4.01 -10.58 -21.55
C LEU A 164 -5.48 -10.98 -21.46
N ILE A 165 -5.99 -11.20 -20.24
CA ILE A 165 -7.39 -11.57 -20.03
C ILE A 165 -8.32 -10.47 -20.56
N ASN A 166 -8.03 -9.20 -20.25
CA ASN A 166 -8.87 -8.08 -20.68
C ASN A 166 -8.77 -7.83 -22.19
N TYR A 167 -7.61 -8.07 -22.80
CA TYR A 167 -7.45 -8.00 -24.25
C TYR A 167 -8.36 -9.00 -24.95
N ASN A 168 -8.38 -10.26 -24.50
CA ASN A 168 -9.22 -11.31 -25.08
C ASN A 168 -10.73 -11.07 -24.90
N THR A 169 -11.14 -10.35 -23.84
CA THR A 169 -12.55 -10.01 -23.60
C THR A 169 -13.02 -8.72 -24.29
N GLY A 170 -12.11 -8.01 -24.99
CA GLY A 170 -12.41 -6.74 -25.65
C GLY A 170 -12.68 -5.56 -24.71
N ASN A 171 -12.40 -5.71 -23.41
CA ASN A 171 -12.64 -4.67 -22.40
C ASN A 171 -11.46 -3.70 -22.28
N TYR A 172 -11.37 -2.77 -23.24
CA TYR A 172 -10.29 -1.79 -23.29
C TYR A 172 -10.31 -0.75 -22.15
N SER A 173 -11.42 -0.61 -21.43
CA SER A 173 -11.55 0.33 -20.31
C SER A 173 -10.53 0.07 -19.19
N PHE A 174 -10.10 -1.17 -19.01
CA PHE A 174 -9.08 -1.54 -18.02
C PHE A 174 -7.66 -1.13 -18.41
N LEU A 175 -7.38 -0.83 -19.69
CA LEU A 175 -6.05 -0.43 -20.12
C LEU A 175 -5.56 0.86 -19.43
N LEU A 176 -6.46 1.81 -19.19
CA LEU A 176 -6.12 3.03 -18.46
C LEU A 176 -5.70 2.73 -17.02
N VAL A 177 -6.45 1.85 -16.33
CA VAL A 177 -6.13 1.46 -14.95
C VAL A 177 -4.79 0.71 -14.91
N PHE A 178 -4.57 -0.23 -15.83
CA PHE A 178 -3.31 -0.99 -15.89
C PHE A 178 -2.12 -0.10 -16.26
N SER A 179 -2.27 0.90 -17.11
CA SER A 179 -1.19 1.85 -17.43
C SER A 179 -0.75 2.64 -16.20
N VAL A 180 -1.71 3.10 -15.36
CA VAL A 180 -1.41 3.79 -14.11
C VAL A 180 -0.70 2.87 -13.12
N ILE A 181 -1.18 1.64 -12.94
CA ILE A 181 -0.56 0.66 -12.05
C ILE A 181 0.85 0.32 -12.54
N MET A 182 1.03 0.10 -13.83
CA MET A 182 2.33 -0.18 -14.45
C MET A 182 3.31 0.97 -14.21
N TYR A 183 2.87 2.21 -14.35
CA TYR A 183 3.69 3.40 -14.03
C TYR A 183 4.17 3.39 -12.57
N TYR A 184 3.27 3.14 -11.60
CA TYR A 184 3.65 3.08 -10.18
C TYR A 184 4.59 1.91 -9.87
N THR A 185 4.35 0.74 -10.47
CA THR A 185 5.21 -0.44 -10.31
C THR A 185 6.62 -0.17 -10.86
N PHE A 186 6.70 0.49 -12.02
CA PHE A 186 7.98 0.87 -12.62
C PHE A 186 8.71 1.95 -11.80
N LYS A 187 7.98 2.95 -11.29
CA LYS A 187 8.53 3.96 -10.38
C LYS A 187 9.08 3.31 -9.12
N TYR A 188 8.33 2.40 -8.51
CA TYR A 188 8.78 1.66 -7.32
C TYR A 188 10.06 0.85 -7.59
N SER A 189 10.17 0.23 -8.77
CA SER A 189 11.38 -0.48 -9.20
C SER A 189 12.62 0.43 -9.21
N LYS A 190 12.49 1.66 -9.71
CA LYS A 190 13.57 2.66 -9.69
C LYS A 190 13.91 3.11 -8.27
N ASP A 191 12.89 3.27 -7.42
CA ASP A 191 13.05 3.78 -6.06
C ASP A 191 13.55 2.71 -5.08
N MET A 192 13.65 1.43 -5.47
CA MET A 192 14.04 0.31 -4.57
C MET A 192 15.37 0.54 -3.84
N LYS A 193 16.39 1.08 -4.52
CA LYS A 193 17.70 1.36 -3.92
C LYS A 193 17.57 2.45 -2.86
N TYR A 194 16.82 3.50 -3.16
CA TYR A 194 16.54 4.60 -2.24
C TYR A 194 15.78 4.12 -1.00
N LEU A 195 14.71 3.35 -1.18
CA LEU A 195 13.92 2.78 -0.07
C LEU A 195 14.75 1.87 0.84
N PHE A 196 15.65 1.07 0.26
CA PHE A 196 16.55 0.24 1.05
C PHE A 196 17.56 1.07 1.85
N ASN A 197 18.11 2.12 1.26
CA ASN A 197 19.01 3.03 1.96
C ASN A 197 18.30 3.79 3.09
N GLN A 198 17.06 4.24 2.85
CA GLN A 198 16.22 4.87 3.87
C GLN A 198 15.91 3.90 5.02
N PHE A 199 15.58 2.64 4.71
CA PHE A 199 15.40 1.58 5.71
C PHE A 199 16.62 1.41 6.62
N LEU A 200 17.83 1.39 6.04
CA LEU A 200 19.08 1.29 6.79
C LEU A 200 19.38 2.56 7.60
N LEU A 201 19.13 3.74 7.02
CA LEU A 201 19.34 5.03 7.68
C LEU A 201 18.45 5.18 8.93
N GLU A 202 17.18 4.77 8.84
CA GLU A 202 16.31 4.77 10.01
C GLU A 202 16.84 3.89 11.13
N ARG A 203 17.38 2.71 10.81
CA ARG A 203 17.98 1.80 11.80
C ARG A 203 19.28 2.35 12.41
N TYR A 204 19.98 3.19 11.68
CA TYR A 204 21.14 3.91 12.19
C TYR A 204 20.75 5.04 13.14
N LEU A 205 19.76 5.86 12.76
CA LEU A 205 19.34 7.06 13.50
C LEU A 205 18.50 6.74 14.73
N TYR A 206 17.62 5.74 14.63
CA TYR A 206 16.68 5.40 15.68
C TYR A 206 17.01 4.07 16.34
N LYS A 207 16.73 3.97 17.64
CA LYS A 207 16.88 2.72 18.39
C LYS A 207 15.57 1.94 18.29
N PHE A 208 15.62 0.72 17.75
CA PHE A 208 14.50 -0.21 17.70
C PHE A 208 14.76 -1.39 18.62
N ASP A 209 13.78 -1.74 19.47
CA ASP A 209 13.88 -2.90 20.35
C ASP A 209 13.26 -4.13 19.68
N TYR A 210 14.14 -4.96 19.10
CA TYR A 210 13.74 -6.24 18.53
C TYR A 210 14.21 -7.39 19.43
N LYS A 211 13.30 -8.33 19.71
CA LYS A 211 13.59 -9.49 20.55
C LYS A 211 14.42 -10.56 19.84
N ARG A 212 14.28 -10.68 18.52
CA ARG A 212 14.95 -11.72 17.71
C ARG A 212 16.30 -11.22 17.21
N VAL A 213 17.32 -12.12 17.27
CA VAL A 213 18.65 -11.86 16.73
C VAL A 213 18.91 -12.80 15.56
N SER A 214 19.56 -12.33 14.51
CA SER A 214 19.95 -13.12 13.34
C SER A 214 21.37 -12.77 12.91
N CYS A 215 22.17 -13.81 12.62
CA CYS A 215 23.50 -13.63 12.02
C CYS A 215 23.36 -13.59 10.51
N ILE A 216 23.94 -12.58 9.87
CA ILE A 216 23.93 -12.40 8.41
C ILE A 216 25.35 -12.15 7.91
N ARG A 217 25.63 -12.61 6.68
CA ARG A 217 26.94 -12.40 6.03
C ARG A 217 26.98 -11.11 5.19
N LYS A 218 25.83 -10.66 4.67
CA LYS A 218 25.72 -9.46 3.83
C LYS A 218 24.54 -8.61 4.31
N ILE A 219 24.69 -7.31 4.26
CA ILE A 219 23.66 -6.34 4.65
C ILE A 219 22.36 -6.47 3.83
N ASP A 220 22.44 -7.02 2.62
CA ASP A 220 21.27 -7.25 1.75
C ASP A 220 20.25 -8.24 2.33
N TYR A 221 20.67 -9.08 3.29
CA TYR A 221 19.83 -10.07 3.97
C TYR A 221 19.28 -9.60 5.31
N ILE A 222 19.19 -8.29 5.52
CA ILE A 222 18.64 -7.70 6.74
C ILE A 222 17.12 -7.90 6.82
N TYR A 223 16.61 -8.31 7.99
CA TYR A 223 15.18 -8.53 8.26
C TYR A 223 14.56 -7.30 8.93
N LYS A 224 13.25 -7.08 8.74
CA LYS A 224 12.56 -5.89 9.26
C LYS A 224 12.52 -5.86 10.79
N GLU A 225 12.18 -6.95 11.47
CA GLU A 225 11.98 -7.00 12.93
C GLU A 225 13.02 -7.87 13.67
N ARG A 226 14.29 -7.79 13.26
CA ARG A 226 15.37 -8.52 13.95
C ARG A 226 16.57 -7.61 14.19
N ARG A 227 17.33 -7.89 15.24
CA ARG A 227 18.70 -7.36 15.41
C ARG A 227 19.66 -8.23 14.62
N HIS A 228 20.69 -7.64 14.06
CA HIS A 228 21.64 -8.39 13.23
C HIS A 228 23.05 -8.31 13.78
N ILE A 229 23.75 -9.44 13.67
CA ILE A 229 25.19 -9.55 13.80
C ILE A 229 25.69 -9.83 12.40
N ILE A 230 26.61 -8.97 11.91
CA ILE A 230 27.11 -9.04 10.54
C ILE A 230 28.51 -9.61 10.57
N GLY A 231 28.69 -10.77 9.94
CA GLY A 231 30.01 -11.39 9.78
C GLY A 231 30.71 -10.82 8.54
N GLU A 232 31.78 -10.05 8.74
CA GLU A 232 32.63 -9.54 7.67
C GLU A 232 34.10 -9.92 7.92
N LYS A 233 34.76 -10.55 6.94
CA LYS A 233 36.18 -10.92 6.97
C LYS A 233 36.64 -11.63 8.26
N GLY A 234 35.80 -12.55 8.78
CA GLY A 234 36.12 -13.32 10.00
C GLY A 234 35.85 -12.59 11.32
N GLN A 235 35.37 -11.35 11.29
CA GLN A 235 34.93 -10.61 12.47
C GLN A 235 33.43 -10.46 12.51
N PHE A 236 32.85 -10.50 13.72
CA PHE A 236 31.44 -10.28 13.95
C PHE A 236 31.22 -8.85 14.46
N LEU A 237 30.55 -8.04 13.65
CA LEU A 237 30.20 -6.67 13.99
C LEU A 237 28.73 -6.57 14.37
N THR A 238 28.43 -5.74 15.37
CA THR A 238 27.05 -5.37 15.65
C THR A 238 26.49 -4.54 14.49
N GLU A 239 25.18 -4.63 14.24
CA GLU A 239 24.50 -3.84 13.20
C GLU A 239 24.85 -2.35 13.29
N LYS A 240 24.87 -1.78 14.52
CA LYS A 240 25.19 -0.37 14.74
C LYS A 240 26.64 -0.02 14.37
N ALA A 241 27.58 -0.89 14.70
CA ALA A 241 29.01 -0.68 14.35
C ALA A 241 29.21 -0.72 12.83
N PHE A 242 28.56 -1.67 12.15
CA PHE A 242 28.59 -1.76 10.69
C PHE A 242 27.97 -0.54 10.01
N LEU A 243 26.77 -0.09 10.46
CA LEU A 243 26.10 1.08 9.92
C LEU A 243 26.87 2.38 10.19
N ASN A 244 27.56 2.49 11.34
CA ASN A 244 28.48 3.60 11.60
C ASN A 244 29.58 3.70 10.54
N GLY A 245 30.23 2.59 10.21
CA GLY A 245 31.25 2.54 9.17
C GLY A 245 30.71 2.94 7.79
N LYS A 246 29.47 2.57 7.51
CA LYS A 246 28.82 2.86 6.23
C LYS A 246 28.36 4.33 6.11
N PHE A 247 27.83 4.92 7.19
CA PHE A 247 27.22 6.26 7.18
C PHE A 247 28.14 7.38 7.67
N LYS A 248 29.19 7.09 8.47
CA LYS A 248 30.13 8.08 8.98
C LYS A 248 30.96 8.67 7.83
N GLY A 249 30.50 9.79 7.27
CA GLY A 249 31.17 10.53 6.19
C GLY A 249 30.53 10.49 4.81
N ASN A 250 29.46 9.72 4.58
CA ASN A 250 28.92 9.50 3.24
C ASN A 250 27.39 9.69 3.09
N ILE A 251 26.75 10.43 3.99
CA ILE A 251 25.27 10.58 3.95
C ILE A 251 24.81 11.18 2.61
N LYS A 252 25.53 12.18 2.04
CA LYS A 252 25.18 12.81 0.76
C LYS A 252 25.26 11.86 -0.45
N LYS A 253 26.28 11.00 -0.53
CA LYS A 253 26.50 10.09 -1.67
C LYS A 253 25.55 8.89 -1.74
N MET A 254 24.62 8.73 -0.81
CA MET A 254 23.75 7.56 -0.74
C MET A 254 22.38 7.79 -1.39
N PHE A 255 22.02 9.03 -1.68
CA PHE A 255 20.74 9.42 -2.25
C PHE A 255 20.84 9.86 -3.72
N ASP A 256 22.07 9.99 -4.24
CA ASP A 256 22.38 10.11 -5.67
C ASP A 256 22.52 8.69 -6.29
#